data_e2f650cc030ed243431105b603d46702
#
_entry.id   e2f650cc030ed243431105b603d46702
#
_cell.length_a   1.000
_cell.length_b   1.000
_cell.length_c   1.000
_cell.angle_alpha   90.00
_cell.angle_beta   90.00
_cell.angle_gamma   90.00
#
_symmetry.space_group_name_H-M   'P 1'
#
loop_
_entity.id
_entity.type
_entity.pdbx_description
1 polymer ?
#
loop_
_entity_poly.entity_id
_entity_poly.type
_entity_poly.pdbx_seq_one_letter_code
_entity_poly.pdbx_strand_id
1 'polypeptide(L)'
;MDAQLDHQAGQGGNAPPYRGWHGGAALARYAWHRPDIVLQQGMRARVLSRMLVATVGTDLTHVKVVDVGCGTGGFLRQLIDWGATPANLTGVESQQDRLDQAAQRTAPGVRWHCGALSALPAASSDLVAAQTVFSSLLDPGLRQQLAADMWRVLKPGGWCMVFDFRYNNPKNPHVRRVTRDELDGFWPGERQQYQTLLLIPPISRALAGLPALVTETLAAVAPPLRSQFIYMVRKPA
;
A
#
# COMPACT_ATOMS: atom_id res chain seq x y z
N MET A 1 18.54 4.95 -44.87
CA MET A 1 17.24 4.33 -45.24
C MET A 1 16.73 3.65 -43.99
N ASP A 2 16.12 4.49 -43.13
CA ASP A 2 15.79 4.22 -41.73
C ASP A 2 14.40 3.63 -41.65
N ALA A 3 14.28 2.46 -41.04
CA ALA A 3 12.99 1.85 -40.71
C ALA A 3 12.65 2.21 -39.26
N GLN A 4 11.84 3.27 -39.10
CA GLN A 4 11.13 3.56 -37.87
C GLN A 4 10.09 2.47 -37.62
N LEU A 5 10.28 1.67 -36.60
CA LEU A 5 9.25 0.79 -36.06
C LEU A 5 8.43 1.57 -35.02
N ASP A 6 7.30 2.09 -35.50
CA ASP A 6 6.23 2.65 -34.67
C ASP A 6 5.65 1.56 -33.76
N HIS A 7 5.96 1.60 -32.49
CA HIS A 7 5.19 0.93 -31.45
C HIS A 7 4.04 1.84 -30.98
N GLN A 8 2.94 1.84 -31.72
CA GLN A 8 1.65 2.28 -31.24
C GLN A 8 1.08 1.21 -30.29
N ALA A 9 1.44 1.29 -29.01
CA ALA A 9 0.72 0.59 -27.95
C ALA A 9 -0.57 1.36 -27.65
N GLY A 10 -1.69 0.65 -27.67
CA GLY A 10 -3.05 1.15 -27.60
C GLY A 10 -3.30 2.19 -26.52
N GLN A 11 -3.83 3.33 -26.94
CA GLN A 11 -4.38 4.37 -26.09
C GLN A 11 -5.78 3.99 -25.59
N GLY A 12 -5.84 3.16 -24.53
CA GLY A 12 -7.00 3.07 -23.65
C GLY A 12 -6.72 3.94 -22.42
N GLY A 13 -7.47 5.02 -22.25
CA GLY A 13 -7.20 6.18 -21.39
C GLY A 13 -7.03 5.94 -19.88
N ASN A 14 -5.92 5.37 -19.45
CA ASN A 14 -5.44 5.46 -18.08
C ASN A 14 -3.99 5.97 -18.11
N ALA A 15 -3.82 7.28 -18.19
CA ALA A 15 -2.52 7.86 -17.85
C ALA A 15 -2.19 7.45 -16.42
N PRO A 16 -1.00 6.87 -16.14
CA PRO A 16 -0.68 6.37 -14.81
C PRO A 16 -0.84 7.51 -13.79
N PRO A 17 -1.54 7.29 -12.67
CA PRO A 17 -1.88 8.32 -11.68
C PRO A 17 -0.65 8.97 -11.02
N TYR A 18 0.54 8.51 -11.38
CA TYR A 18 1.83 8.89 -10.78
C TYR A 18 2.69 9.82 -11.63
N ARG A 19 2.25 10.35 -12.77
CA ARG A 19 3.06 11.29 -13.57
C ARG A 19 3.55 12.51 -12.81
N GLY A 20 2.96 12.85 -11.66
CA GLY A 20 3.38 13.97 -10.80
C GLY A 20 4.35 13.60 -9.66
N TRP A 21 4.72 12.33 -9.49
CA TRP A 21 5.54 11.88 -8.35
C TRP A 21 7.05 11.93 -8.57
N HIS A 22 7.50 12.17 -9.79
CA HIS A 22 8.92 12.19 -10.17
C HIS A 22 9.55 13.59 -10.18
N GLY A 23 8.81 14.65 -9.85
CA GLY A 23 9.33 16.02 -9.79
C GLY A 23 9.88 16.39 -8.41
N GLY A 24 10.86 17.30 -8.35
CA GLY A 24 11.44 17.81 -7.11
C GLY A 24 10.40 18.32 -6.08
N ALA A 25 9.26 18.83 -6.54
CA ALA A 25 8.15 19.25 -5.68
C ALA A 25 7.47 18.09 -4.94
N ALA A 26 7.40 16.90 -5.55
CA ALA A 26 6.87 15.70 -4.88
C ALA A 26 7.84 15.20 -3.83
N LEU A 27 9.13 15.12 -4.13
CA LEU A 27 10.19 14.75 -3.17
C LEU A 27 10.23 15.72 -1.99
N ALA A 28 10.12 17.03 -2.21
CA ALA A 28 10.05 18.03 -1.15
C ALA A 28 8.83 17.88 -0.26
N ARG A 29 7.69 17.44 -0.81
CA ARG A 29 6.44 17.22 -0.04
C ARG A 29 6.56 16.07 0.96
N TYR A 30 7.32 15.04 0.64
CA TYR A 30 7.52 13.84 1.47
C TYR A 30 8.94 13.73 2.03
N ALA A 31 9.65 14.87 2.12
CA ALA A 31 11.01 14.90 2.59
C ALA A 31 11.12 14.38 4.04
N TRP A 32 12.13 13.56 4.28
CA TRP A 32 12.38 12.86 5.55
C TRP A 32 12.50 13.79 6.77
N HIS A 33 12.95 15.04 6.56
CA HIS A 33 13.16 16.04 7.62
C HIS A 33 11.88 16.82 7.99
N ARG A 34 10.77 16.58 7.31
CA ARG A 34 9.50 17.26 7.62
C ARG A 34 8.84 16.63 8.85
N PRO A 35 8.59 17.40 9.92
CA PRO A 35 8.03 16.85 11.17
C PRO A 35 6.66 16.17 10.98
N ASP A 36 5.79 16.73 10.13
CA ASP A 36 4.49 16.14 9.81
C ASP A 36 4.62 14.78 9.12
N ILE A 37 5.60 14.60 8.26
CA ILE A 37 5.87 13.33 7.55
C ILE A 37 6.47 12.30 8.51
N VAL A 38 7.47 12.68 9.31
CA VAL A 38 8.09 11.79 10.30
C VAL A 38 7.04 11.27 11.29
N LEU A 39 6.19 12.17 11.81
CA LEU A 39 5.12 11.79 12.72
C LEU A 39 4.11 10.84 12.06
N GLN A 40 3.66 11.14 10.84
CA GLN A 40 2.73 10.27 10.11
C GLN A 40 3.31 8.88 9.86
N GLN A 41 4.59 8.79 9.48
CA GLN A 41 5.27 7.50 9.27
C GLN A 41 5.36 6.70 10.59
N GLY A 42 5.70 7.34 11.69
CA GLY A 42 5.75 6.71 13.01
C GLY A 42 4.37 6.21 13.47
N MET A 43 3.32 7.03 13.32
CA MET A 43 1.94 6.64 13.65
C MET A 43 1.48 5.46 12.81
N ARG A 44 1.78 5.47 11.49
CA ARG A 44 1.45 4.36 10.59
C ARG A 44 2.19 3.09 11.00
N ALA A 45 3.50 3.16 11.24
CA ALA A 45 4.31 2.01 11.64
C ALA A 45 3.77 1.39 12.94
N ARG A 46 3.40 2.20 13.94
CA ARG A 46 2.84 1.75 15.21
C ARG A 46 1.48 1.06 15.05
N VAL A 47 0.59 1.54 14.18
CA VAL A 47 -0.69 0.88 13.93
C VAL A 47 -0.48 -0.41 13.16
N LEU A 48 0.33 -0.36 12.12
CA LEU A 48 0.64 -1.51 11.27
C LEU A 48 1.28 -2.66 12.07
N SER A 49 2.29 -2.37 12.91
CA SER A 49 2.93 -3.40 13.72
C SER A 49 1.95 -4.11 14.65
N ARG A 50 1.07 -3.36 15.34
CA ARG A 50 0.04 -3.96 16.20
C ARG A 50 -0.93 -4.84 15.43
N MET A 51 -1.35 -4.42 14.22
CA MET A 51 -2.26 -5.20 13.40
C MET A 51 -1.56 -6.47 12.87
N LEU A 52 -0.30 -6.37 12.46
CA LEU A 52 0.48 -7.55 12.03
C LEU A 52 0.68 -8.55 13.17
N VAL A 53 1.05 -8.09 14.37
CA VAL A 53 1.16 -8.97 15.55
C VAL A 53 -0.15 -9.71 15.83
N ALA A 54 -1.29 -9.01 15.73
CA ALA A 54 -2.60 -9.60 15.97
C ALA A 54 -3.07 -10.57 14.85
N THR A 55 -2.41 -10.62 13.71
CA THR A 55 -2.82 -11.38 12.52
C THR A 55 -1.81 -12.44 12.11
N VAL A 56 -0.58 -12.04 11.79
CA VAL A 56 0.48 -12.96 11.34
C VAL A 56 1.45 -13.34 12.44
N GLY A 57 1.35 -12.70 13.62
CA GLY A 57 2.20 -13.00 14.79
C GLY A 57 3.43 -12.08 14.90
N THR A 58 4.30 -12.41 15.85
CA THR A 58 5.51 -11.64 16.18
C THR A 58 6.74 -12.07 15.38
N ASP A 59 6.73 -13.28 14.84
CA ASP A 59 7.82 -13.83 14.02
C ASP A 59 7.47 -13.72 12.54
N LEU A 60 8.18 -12.86 11.82
CA LEU A 60 8.01 -12.63 10.39
C LEU A 60 8.97 -13.47 9.52
N THR A 61 9.88 -14.25 10.12
CA THR A 61 10.94 -14.98 9.38
C THR A 61 10.37 -15.97 8.36
N HIS A 62 9.23 -16.58 8.66
CA HIS A 62 8.59 -17.60 7.81
C HIS A 62 7.37 -17.09 7.04
N VAL A 63 6.97 -15.85 7.25
CA VAL A 63 5.77 -15.26 6.62
C VAL A 63 6.07 -14.91 5.17
N LYS A 64 5.36 -15.54 4.24
CA LYS A 64 5.42 -15.22 2.81
C LYS A 64 4.52 -14.02 2.51
N VAL A 65 5.11 -12.94 2.05
CA VAL A 65 4.40 -11.67 1.79
C VAL A 65 4.46 -11.30 0.32
N VAL A 66 3.33 -10.87 -0.22
CA VAL A 66 3.24 -10.18 -1.51
C VAL A 66 2.78 -8.74 -1.28
N ASP A 67 3.56 -7.77 -1.76
CA ASP A 67 3.21 -6.34 -1.79
C ASP A 67 2.82 -5.95 -3.21
N VAL A 68 1.53 -5.65 -3.40
CA VAL A 68 0.96 -5.31 -4.70
C VAL A 68 1.03 -3.81 -4.90
N GLY A 69 1.53 -3.37 -6.07
CA GLY A 69 1.84 -1.97 -6.31
C GLY A 69 2.96 -1.50 -5.37
N CYS A 70 4.00 -2.33 -5.20
CA CYS A 70 5.05 -2.13 -4.21
C CYS A 70 5.89 -0.87 -4.42
N GLY A 71 5.75 -0.22 -5.56
CA GLY A 71 6.50 0.97 -5.91
C GLY A 71 8.00 0.75 -5.82
N THR A 72 8.67 1.57 -5.04
CA THR A 72 10.12 1.44 -4.79
C THR A 72 10.46 0.55 -3.59
N GLY A 73 9.56 -0.35 -3.17
CA GLY A 73 9.81 -1.38 -2.16
C GLY A 73 9.81 -0.93 -0.70
N GLY A 74 9.20 0.23 -0.39
CA GLY A 74 9.25 0.81 0.96
C GLY A 74 8.66 -0.07 2.06
N PHE A 75 7.54 -0.73 1.80
CA PHE A 75 6.92 -1.62 2.76
C PHE A 75 7.71 -2.91 2.98
N LEU A 76 8.24 -3.49 1.91
CA LEU A 76 9.05 -4.71 2.03
C LEU A 76 10.33 -4.44 2.82
N ARG A 77 10.98 -3.28 2.64
CA ARG A 77 12.13 -2.89 3.49
C ARG A 77 11.72 -2.75 4.95
N GLN A 78 10.57 -2.14 5.23
CA GLN A 78 10.07 -2.03 6.61
C GLN A 78 9.84 -3.41 7.25
N LEU A 79 9.34 -4.39 6.48
CA LEU A 79 9.19 -5.77 6.99
C LEU A 79 10.54 -6.44 7.25
N ILE A 80 11.56 -6.20 6.39
CA ILE A 80 12.93 -6.69 6.60
C ILE A 80 13.50 -6.09 7.89
N ASP A 81 13.35 -4.79 8.11
CA ASP A 81 13.77 -4.11 9.35
C ASP A 81 13.07 -4.69 10.59
N TRP A 82 11.89 -5.27 10.41
CA TRP A 82 11.13 -5.97 11.46
C TRP A 82 11.40 -7.47 11.54
N GLY A 83 12.39 -7.98 10.81
CA GLY A 83 12.86 -9.36 10.90
C GLY A 83 12.30 -10.31 9.83
N ALA A 84 11.59 -9.82 8.82
CA ALA A 84 11.15 -10.69 7.72
C ALA A 84 12.35 -11.15 6.87
N THR A 85 12.33 -12.43 6.48
CA THR A 85 13.34 -13.02 5.58
C THR A 85 13.11 -12.52 4.15
N PRO A 86 14.11 -11.83 3.51
CA PRO A 86 13.95 -11.28 2.16
C PRO A 86 13.46 -12.30 1.12
N ALA A 87 13.91 -13.55 1.18
CA ALA A 87 13.51 -14.61 0.25
C ALA A 87 12.02 -14.98 0.32
N ASN A 88 11.32 -14.60 1.40
CA ASN A 88 9.90 -14.80 1.58
C ASN A 88 9.05 -13.60 1.10
N LEU A 89 9.71 -12.55 0.60
CA LEU A 89 9.04 -11.32 0.18
C LEU A 89 8.98 -11.22 -1.34
N THR A 90 7.85 -10.77 -1.87
CA THR A 90 7.65 -10.52 -3.30
C THR A 90 7.02 -9.15 -3.49
N GLY A 91 7.62 -8.31 -4.32
CA GLY A 91 7.07 -7.04 -4.78
C GLY A 91 6.49 -7.19 -6.18
N VAL A 92 5.27 -6.74 -6.39
CA VAL A 92 4.60 -6.69 -7.70
C VAL A 92 4.36 -5.24 -8.07
N GLU A 93 4.83 -4.81 -9.23
CA GLU A 93 4.66 -3.44 -9.74
C GLU A 93 4.56 -3.47 -11.27
N SER A 94 3.77 -2.58 -11.84
CA SER A 94 3.59 -2.50 -13.29
C SER A 94 4.70 -1.71 -14.00
N GLN A 95 5.45 -0.89 -13.26
CA GLN A 95 6.48 -0.02 -13.80
C GLN A 95 7.88 -0.57 -13.47
N GLN A 96 8.63 -0.95 -14.52
CA GLN A 96 9.95 -1.55 -14.38
C GLN A 96 10.96 -0.62 -13.71
N ASP A 97 10.94 0.67 -14.04
CA ASP A 97 11.83 1.68 -13.45
C ASP A 97 11.69 1.79 -11.92
N ARG A 98 10.48 1.56 -11.40
CA ARG A 98 10.23 1.54 -9.96
C ARG A 98 10.74 0.26 -9.31
N LEU A 99 10.62 -0.88 -9.98
CA LEU A 99 11.21 -2.14 -9.52
C LEU A 99 12.72 -2.10 -9.50
N ASP A 100 13.35 -1.49 -10.51
CA ASP A 100 14.81 -1.32 -10.55
C ASP A 100 15.30 -0.48 -9.36
N GLN A 101 14.58 0.60 -9.03
CA GLN A 101 14.84 1.39 -7.83
C GLN A 101 14.59 0.59 -6.54
N ALA A 102 13.56 -0.25 -6.50
CA ALA A 102 13.28 -1.10 -5.36
C ALA A 102 14.40 -2.12 -5.13
N ALA A 103 14.85 -2.79 -6.18
CA ALA A 103 15.94 -3.76 -6.12
C ALA A 103 17.27 -3.14 -5.66
N GLN A 104 17.60 -1.94 -6.16
CA GLN A 104 18.81 -1.22 -5.75
C GLN A 104 18.83 -0.79 -4.28
N ARG A 105 17.64 -0.56 -3.68
CA ARG A 105 17.49 -0.02 -2.32
C ARG A 105 17.16 -1.06 -1.27
N THR A 106 16.95 -2.30 -1.68
CA THR A 106 16.47 -3.37 -0.80
C THR A 106 17.53 -4.46 -0.67
N ALA A 107 17.62 -5.10 0.50
CA ALA A 107 18.50 -6.24 0.70
C ALA A 107 18.25 -7.33 -0.35
N PRO A 108 19.29 -8.02 -0.83
CA PRO A 108 19.15 -9.09 -1.81
C PRO A 108 18.26 -10.22 -1.28
N GLY A 109 17.61 -10.93 -2.19
CA GLY A 109 16.73 -12.06 -1.88
C GLY A 109 15.24 -11.79 -2.09
N VAL A 110 14.78 -10.53 -2.09
CA VAL A 110 13.41 -10.16 -2.44
C VAL A 110 13.14 -10.47 -3.91
N ARG A 111 12.00 -11.07 -4.20
CA ARG A 111 11.55 -11.32 -5.59
C ARG A 111 10.78 -10.10 -6.10
N TRP A 112 11.16 -9.64 -7.29
CA TRP A 112 10.51 -8.52 -7.97
C TRP A 112 9.82 -9.02 -9.23
N HIS A 113 8.52 -8.71 -9.37
CA HIS A 113 7.70 -9.11 -10.52
C HIS A 113 7.13 -7.87 -11.21
N CYS A 114 7.57 -7.64 -12.47
CA CYS A 114 6.98 -6.60 -13.30
C CYS A 114 5.75 -7.15 -14.01
N GLY A 115 4.58 -6.61 -13.71
CA GLY A 115 3.34 -7.02 -14.37
C GLY A 115 2.17 -7.20 -13.43
N ALA A 116 1.25 -8.08 -13.84
CA ALA A 116 0.00 -8.32 -13.11
C ALA A 116 0.17 -9.37 -12.00
N LEU A 117 -0.59 -9.19 -10.91
CA LEU A 117 -0.63 -10.15 -9.80
C LEU A 117 -1.15 -11.53 -10.23
N SER A 118 -1.95 -11.57 -11.30
CA SER A 118 -2.48 -12.82 -11.88
C SER A 118 -1.39 -13.82 -12.31
N ALA A 119 -0.17 -13.36 -12.56
CA ALA A 119 0.96 -14.23 -12.91
C ALA A 119 1.53 -15.02 -11.72
N LEU A 120 1.25 -14.62 -10.48
CA LEU A 120 1.73 -15.33 -9.30
C LEU A 120 0.88 -16.58 -9.03
N PRO A 121 1.49 -17.65 -8.45
CA PRO A 121 0.77 -18.87 -8.10
C PRO A 121 -0.37 -18.62 -7.11
N ALA A 122 -1.47 -19.36 -7.24
CA ALA A 122 -2.55 -19.37 -6.27
C ALA A 122 -2.07 -19.94 -4.92
N ALA A 123 -2.69 -19.52 -3.82
CA ALA A 123 -2.44 -20.03 -2.47
C ALA A 123 -0.94 -20.08 -2.10
N SER A 124 -0.17 -19.06 -2.49
CA SER A 124 1.28 -19.04 -2.33
C SER A 124 1.78 -18.16 -1.18
N SER A 125 0.92 -17.27 -0.63
CA SER A 125 1.33 -16.24 0.32
C SER A 125 0.48 -16.24 1.58
N ASP A 126 1.10 -15.92 2.72
CA ASP A 126 0.45 -15.82 4.03
C ASP A 126 -0.14 -14.42 4.26
N LEU A 127 0.46 -13.40 3.65
CA LEU A 127 0.00 -12.01 3.63
C LEU A 127 0.07 -11.45 2.22
N VAL A 128 -1.03 -10.89 1.72
CA VAL A 128 -1.07 -10.11 0.48
C VAL A 128 -1.49 -8.68 0.83
N ALA A 129 -0.63 -7.72 0.55
CA ALA A 129 -0.81 -6.32 0.90
C ALA A 129 -0.97 -5.44 -0.33
N ALA A 130 -1.81 -4.41 -0.24
CA ALA A 130 -1.91 -3.33 -1.22
C ALA A 130 -1.94 -1.99 -0.49
N GLN A 131 -1.00 -1.08 -0.82
CA GLN A 131 -0.89 0.20 -0.16
C GLN A 131 -1.08 1.35 -1.15
N THR A 132 -2.16 2.12 -0.99
CA THR A 132 -2.57 3.21 -1.89
C THR A 132 -2.74 2.78 -3.35
N VAL A 133 -3.14 1.53 -3.57
CA VAL A 133 -3.35 0.94 -4.90
C VAL A 133 -4.81 1.07 -5.31
N PHE A 134 -5.75 0.64 -4.45
CA PHE A 134 -7.17 0.69 -4.77
C PHE A 134 -7.65 2.11 -5.07
N SER A 135 -7.17 3.11 -4.32
CA SER A 135 -7.50 4.51 -4.59
C SER A 135 -7.01 5.00 -5.95
N SER A 136 -5.96 4.42 -6.49
CA SER A 136 -5.39 4.75 -7.79
C SER A 136 -6.11 4.09 -8.97
N LEU A 137 -6.93 3.08 -8.69
CA LEU A 137 -7.79 2.42 -9.68
C LEU A 137 -9.15 3.11 -9.69
N LEU A 138 -9.42 3.92 -10.71
CA LEU A 138 -10.69 4.65 -10.85
C LEU A 138 -11.81 3.75 -11.34
N ASP A 139 -11.50 2.75 -12.13
CA ASP A 139 -12.44 1.77 -12.67
C ASP A 139 -12.81 0.73 -11.59
N PRO A 140 -14.10 0.56 -11.26
CA PRO A 140 -14.56 -0.45 -10.30
C PRO A 140 -14.24 -1.89 -10.72
N GLY A 141 -14.26 -2.20 -12.02
CA GLY A 141 -13.94 -3.53 -12.54
C GLY A 141 -12.47 -3.89 -12.27
N LEU A 142 -11.54 -2.93 -12.43
CA LEU A 142 -10.14 -3.16 -12.11
C LEU A 142 -9.91 -3.37 -10.60
N ARG A 143 -10.69 -2.68 -9.73
CA ARG A 143 -10.65 -2.93 -8.29
C ARG A 143 -11.12 -4.33 -7.93
N GLN A 144 -12.22 -4.76 -8.53
CA GLN A 144 -12.77 -6.11 -8.32
C GLN A 144 -11.79 -7.17 -8.81
N GLN A 145 -11.19 -6.98 -9.99
CA GLN A 145 -10.17 -7.88 -10.52
C GLN A 145 -8.96 -7.99 -9.61
N LEU A 146 -8.43 -6.84 -9.15
CA LEU A 146 -7.32 -6.81 -8.21
C LEU A 146 -7.66 -7.56 -6.91
N ALA A 147 -8.84 -7.31 -6.36
CA ALA A 147 -9.31 -7.96 -5.14
C ALA A 147 -9.40 -9.50 -5.32
N ALA A 148 -9.92 -9.95 -6.45
CA ALA A 148 -9.99 -11.38 -6.80
C ALA A 148 -8.59 -12.00 -6.93
N ASP A 149 -7.65 -11.31 -7.58
CA ASP A 149 -6.27 -11.78 -7.71
C ASP A 149 -5.55 -11.82 -6.36
N MET A 150 -5.72 -10.82 -5.50
CA MET A 150 -5.18 -10.84 -4.12
C MET A 150 -5.71 -12.05 -3.34
N TRP A 151 -7.01 -12.31 -3.43
CA TRP A 151 -7.63 -13.45 -2.76
C TRP A 151 -7.17 -14.80 -3.30
N ARG A 152 -6.94 -14.91 -4.60
CA ARG A 152 -6.42 -16.10 -5.27
C ARG A 152 -5.01 -16.45 -4.82
N VAL A 153 -4.13 -15.45 -4.73
CA VAL A 153 -2.72 -15.62 -4.32
C VAL A 153 -2.60 -15.95 -2.83
N LEU A 154 -3.57 -15.50 -2.02
CA LEU A 154 -3.59 -15.72 -0.59
C LEU A 154 -3.92 -17.18 -0.26
N LYS A 155 -3.13 -17.79 0.63
CA LYS A 155 -3.41 -19.12 1.20
C LYS A 155 -4.71 -19.14 2.01
N PRO A 156 -5.40 -20.30 2.14
CA PRO A 156 -6.37 -20.49 3.20
C PRO A 156 -5.76 -20.14 4.57
N GLY A 157 -6.51 -19.43 5.41
CA GLY A 157 -6.04 -18.94 6.70
C GLY A 157 -5.13 -17.72 6.65
N GLY A 158 -4.68 -17.29 5.47
CA GLY A 158 -3.84 -16.10 5.28
C GLY A 158 -4.61 -14.79 5.41
N TRP A 159 -3.90 -13.67 5.36
CA TRP A 159 -4.45 -12.32 5.56
C TRP A 159 -4.26 -11.43 4.33
N CYS A 160 -5.34 -10.76 3.92
CA CYS A 160 -5.30 -9.67 2.96
C CYS A 160 -5.23 -8.34 3.71
N MET A 161 -4.37 -7.41 3.29
CA MET A 161 -4.20 -6.09 3.90
C MET A 161 -4.37 -4.98 2.86
N VAL A 162 -5.16 -3.97 3.19
CA VAL A 162 -5.28 -2.73 2.41
C VAL A 162 -4.98 -1.53 3.30
N PHE A 163 -4.05 -0.70 2.88
CA PHE A 163 -3.83 0.64 3.44
C PHE A 163 -4.18 1.67 2.38
N ASP A 164 -5.21 2.51 2.64
CA ASP A 164 -5.68 3.44 1.62
C ASP A 164 -6.42 4.66 2.18
N PHE A 165 -6.93 5.53 1.30
CA PHE A 165 -7.60 6.79 1.62
C PHE A 165 -9.09 6.61 1.87
N ARG A 166 -9.59 7.24 2.94
CA ARG A 166 -11.01 7.29 3.32
C ARG A 166 -11.80 8.37 2.58
N TYR A 167 -11.12 9.42 2.13
CA TYR A 167 -11.73 10.59 1.52
C TYR A 167 -11.15 10.87 0.14
N ASN A 168 -11.98 11.39 -0.75
CA ASN A 168 -11.51 11.93 -2.01
C ASN A 168 -10.64 13.17 -1.75
N ASN A 169 -9.59 13.32 -2.53
CA ASN A 169 -8.80 14.53 -2.52
C ASN A 169 -9.33 15.47 -3.61
N PRO A 170 -9.98 16.61 -3.27
CA PRO A 170 -10.54 17.51 -4.28
C PRO A 170 -9.49 18.12 -5.22
N LYS A 171 -8.21 18.09 -4.81
CA LYS A 171 -7.08 18.58 -5.62
C LYS A 171 -6.42 17.49 -6.46
N ASN A 172 -6.88 16.24 -6.37
CA ASN A 172 -6.33 15.13 -7.15
C ASN A 172 -7.44 14.22 -7.67
N PRO A 173 -7.96 14.45 -8.88
CA PRO A 173 -9.02 13.64 -9.47
C PRO A 173 -8.58 12.22 -9.86
N HIS A 174 -7.26 11.94 -9.86
CA HIS A 174 -6.72 10.62 -10.16
C HIS A 174 -6.73 9.66 -8.96
N VAL A 175 -7.34 10.06 -7.85
CA VAL A 175 -7.45 9.22 -6.65
C VAL A 175 -8.88 9.23 -6.17
N ARG A 176 -9.48 8.04 -6.02
CA ARG A 176 -10.81 7.83 -5.46
C ARG A 176 -10.71 7.14 -4.10
N ARG A 177 -11.48 7.62 -3.13
CA ARG A 177 -11.59 6.99 -1.81
C ARG A 177 -11.94 5.51 -1.92
N VAL A 178 -11.50 4.75 -0.94
CA VAL A 178 -11.88 3.34 -0.75
C VAL A 178 -12.72 3.26 0.53
N THR A 179 -13.88 2.59 0.45
CA THR A 179 -14.78 2.45 1.60
C THR A 179 -14.63 1.07 2.21
N ARG A 180 -15.01 0.96 3.49
CA ARG A 180 -15.06 -0.33 4.17
C ARG A 180 -16.06 -1.28 3.51
N ASP A 181 -17.25 -0.78 3.19
CA ASP A 181 -18.30 -1.57 2.55
C ASP A 181 -17.86 -2.14 1.19
N GLU A 182 -17.07 -1.36 0.41
CA GLU A 182 -16.47 -1.82 -0.85
C GLU A 182 -15.52 -3.01 -0.60
N LEU A 183 -14.67 -2.94 0.43
CA LEU A 183 -13.74 -4.01 0.77
C LEU A 183 -14.45 -5.24 1.37
N ASP A 184 -15.44 -5.03 2.22
CA ASP A 184 -16.26 -6.11 2.78
C ASP A 184 -17.02 -6.86 1.67
N GLY A 185 -17.41 -6.15 0.59
CA GLY A 185 -18.03 -6.74 -0.60
C GLY A 185 -17.07 -7.56 -1.47
N PHE A 186 -15.77 -7.26 -1.45
CA PHE A 186 -14.79 -8.03 -2.21
C PHE A 186 -14.44 -9.38 -1.56
N TRP A 187 -14.39 -9.43 -0.24
CA TRP A 187 -13.83 -10.58 0.47
C TRP A 187 -14.76 -11.09 1.59
N PRO A 188 -15.36 -12.26 1.41
CA PRO A 188 -16.18 -12.92 2.44
C PRO A 188 -15.25 -13.56 3.50
N GLY A 189 -14.62 -12.74 4.33
CA GLY A 189 -13.65 -13.18 5.32
C GLY A 189 -14.26 -13.49 6.68
N GLU A 190 -13.62 -14.38 7.45
CA GLU A 190 -14.08 -14.77 8.80
C GLU A 190 -13.77 -13.72 9.86
N ARG A 191 -12.62 -13.07 9.77
CA ARG A 191 -12.16 -12.04 10.71
C ARG A 191 -11.75 -10.80 9.94
N GLN A 192 -12.24 -9.67 10.39
CA GLN A 192 -11.91 -8.38 9.81
C GLN A 192 -11.39 -7.45 10.90
N GLN A 193 -10.39 -6.66 10.55
CA GLN A 193 -9.88 -5.56 11.36
C GLN A 193 -9.88 -4.29 10.52
N TYR A 194 -10.38 -3.20 11.09
CA TYR A 194 -10.41 -1.89 10.43
C TYR A 194 -9.94 -0.82 11.41
N GLN A 195 -8.84 -0.17 11.10
CA GLN A 195 -8.27 0.89 11.92
C GLN A 195 -8.05 2.14 11.09
N THR A 196 -8.69 3.23 11.49
CA THR A 196 -8.43 4.54 10.88
C THR A 196 -7.24 5.21 11.52
N LEU A 197 -6.47 5.96 10.74
CA LEU A 197 -5.24 6.61 11.18
C LEU A 197 -4.91 7.84 10.33
N LEU A 198 -3.91 8.58 10.76
CA LEU A 198 -3.31 9.76 10.11
C LEU A 198 -4.31 10.89 9.89
N LEU A 199 -4.05 12.01 10.54
CA LEU A 199 -4.85 13.23 10.34
C LEU A 199 -4.77 13.70 8.89
N ILE A 200 -5.84 14.33 8.43
CA ILE A 200 -5.87 14.99 7.11
C ILE A 200 -4.68 15.93 6.97
N PRO A 201 -4.03 15.98 5.79
CA PRO A 201 -2.75 16.69 5.61
C PRO A 201 -2.74 18.17 6.03
N PRO A 202 -3.79 18.98 5.83
CA PRO A 202 -3.80 20.36 6.32
C PRO A 202 -3.64 20.46 7.84
N ILE A 203 -4.36 19.63 8.60
CA ILE A 203 -4.29 19.61 10.07
C ILE A 203 -2.93 19.08 10.53
N SER A 204 -2.46 17.97 9.95
CA SER A 204 -1.14 17.42 10.28
C SER A 204 -0.02 18.45 10.09
N ARG A 205 -0.07 19.23 9.00
CA ARG A 205 0.90 20.31 8.76
C ARG A 205 0.79 21.47 9.75
N ALA A 206 -0.42 21.87 10.10
CA ALA A 206 -0.64 22.94 11.08
C ALA A 206 -0.12 22.57 12.47
N LEU A 207 -0.17 21.29 12.82
CA LEU A 207 0.29 20.76 14.13
C LEU A 207 1.76 20.30 14.10
N ALA A 208 2.46 20.40 12.99
CA ALA A 208 3.79 19.82 12.81
C ALA A 208 4.87 20.37 13.78
N GLY A 209 4.67 21.58 14.30
CA GLY A 209 5.57 22.21 15.28
C GLY A 209 5.21 21.94 16.73
N LEU A 210 4.12 21.22 17.00
CA LEU A 210 3.65 20.90 18.34
C LEU A 210 4.18 19.53 18.80
N PRO A 211 4.22 19.29 20.14
CA PRO A 211 4.54 17.95 20.65
C PRO A 211 3.66 16.86 20.03
N ALA A 212 4.24 15.71 19.72
CA ALA A 212 3.54 14.58 19.10
C ALA A 212 2.25 14.17 19.82
N LEU A 213 2.24 14.30 21.15
CA LEU A 213 1.07 14.02 21.99
C LEU A 213 -0.18 14.81 21.57
N VAL A 214 -0.03 16.08 21.14
CA VAL A 214 -1.15 16.92 20.69
C VAL A 214 -1.79 16.31 19.44
N THR A 215 -0.97 15.94 18.48
CA THR A 215 -1.42 15.33 17.22
C THR A 215 -2.03 13.94 17.45
N GLU A 216 -1.41 13.13 18.32
CA GLU A 216 -1.93 11.80 18.68
C GLU A 216 -3.27 11.91 19.44
N THR A 217 -3.38 12.83 20.40
CA THR A 217 -4.62 13.07 21.14
C THR A 217 -5.74 13.52 20.20
N LEU A 218 -5.47 14.50 19.33
CA LEU A 218 -6.47 14.95 18.36
C LEU A 218 -6.88 13.80 17.43
N ALA A 219 -5.92 13.01 16.95
CA ALA A 219 -6.23 11.85 16.15
C ALA A 219 -7.05 10.80 16.92
N ALA A 220 -6.84 10.65 18.24
CA ALA A 220 -7.60 9.72 19.07
C ALA A 220 -9.05 10.16 19.28
N VAL A 221 -9.27 11.44 19.64
CA VAL A 221 -10.59 11.97 20.03
C VAL A 221 -11.45 12.40 18.85
N ALA A 222 -10.86 12.62 17.67
CA ALA A 222 -11.55 13.07 16.46
C ALA A 222 -11.36 12.09 15.28
N PRO A 223 -11.92 10.87 15.33
CA PRO A 223 -11.81 9.88 14.24
C PRO A 223 -12.21 10.36 12.85
N PRO A 224 -13.20 11.29 12.69
CA PRO A 224 -13.52 11.85 11.37
C PRO A 224 -12.37 12.59 10.71
N LEU A 225 -11.42 13.12 11.48
CA LEU A 225 -10.24 13.81 10.94
C LEU A 225 -9.14 12.86 10.44
N ARG A 226 -9.29 11.55 10.61
CA ARG A 226 -8.33 10.56 10.11
C ARG A 226 -8.61 10.29 8.64
N SER A 227 -7.59 10.48 7.79
CA SER A 227 -7.73 10.43 6.34
C SER A 227 -7.47 9.07 5.71
N GLN A 228 -6.85 8.16 6.44
CA GLN A 228 -6.46 6.85 5.94
C GLN A 228 -6.92 5.72 6.87
N PHE A 229 -6.83 4.50 6.38
CA PHE A 229 -7.16 3.30 7.17
C PHE A 229 -6.21 2.17 6.82
N ILE A 230 -6.10 1.20 7.73
CA ILE A 230 -5.63 -0.15 7.45
C ILE A 230 -6.83 -1.09 7.64
N TYR A 231 -7.09 -1.91 6.65
CA TYR A 231 -8.07 -2.99 6.65
C TYR A 231 -7.34 -4.31 6.51
N MET A 232 -7.70 -5.28 7.32
CA MET A 232 -7.21 -6.64 7.20
C MET A 232 -8.36 -7.63 7.28
N VAL A 233 -8.35 -8.63 6.40
CA VAL A 233 -9.36 -9.69 6.36
C VAL A 233 -8.67 -11.05 6.23
N ARG A 234 -9.15 -12.02 6.99
CA ARG A 234 -8.64 -13.39 6.97
C ARG A 234 -9.41 -14.23 5.97
N LYS A 235 -8.70 -14.92 5.10
CA LYS A 235 -9.30 -15.93 4.22
C LYS A 235 -9.70 -17.16 5.05
N PRO A 236 -10.89 -17.73 4.87
CA PRO A 236 -11.26 -19.00 5.50
C PRO A 236 -10.20 -20.08 5.28
N ALA A 237 -10.05 -20.97 6.28
CA ALA A 237 -9.11 -22.08 6.24
C ALA A 237 -9.56 -23.20 5.29
#